data_5679a0f940c2ae690f122ddabccc97d0
#
_entry.id   5679a0f940c2ae690f122ddabccc97d0
#
_cell.length_a   1.000
_cell.length_b   1.000
_cell.length_c   1.000
_cell.angle_alpha   90.00
_cell.angle_beta   90.00
_cell.angle_gamma   90.00
#
_symmetry.space_group_name_H-M   'P 1'
#
loop_
_entity.id
_entity.type
_entity.pdbx_description
1 polymer ?
#
loop_
_entity_poly.entity_id
_entity_poly.type
_entity_poly.pdbx_seq_one_letter_code
_entity_poly.pdbx_strand_id
1 'polypeptide(L)'
;MMDKYFEYKKHKTTFNTEVVAGVTTFLTMAYIMFLNPFILSGEFAGTEKGFFDFGGVFTATIVATAIACFIMAFYGKTWPIGLAPGMGINAFVAFGVVGGMKYTPAEALSAVLLAGILFLLVSLTPIRAWIINSIPRSLKLGIGAGIGLFLSIIGLEIMGVVGDHPVTLVTLGDIKNPLVLLGCLALVVMIVLEKMKVKGNIIIGILVFSVLAWLPMWDWTGATIEGGSSLAKFNGIFSAPPSMSYLFDAVEGFSTGKVLTGSGLTVIFTLFFIDFFDTAGTLTSVANVSGKIKGNKVEDIDKAMLADSVGTVAGSFLGTTTVTSYVESGAGVKAGGRTGMTSLVIGVLFLLCLGFAPLATSLPKEIDGAALVYVAVLFVRNITDIEWDDIAESAPAVIAMITMPLTYSISNGIALAFIAYALIKILSGDAAKTSPAIWLVAVLSVLSFSV
;
A
#
# COMPACT_ATOMS: atom_id res chain seq x y z
N MET A 1 -19.75 -27.37 -10.11
CA MET A 1 -20.16 -25.97 -10.39
C MET A 1 -18.96 -25.05 -10.56
N MET A 2 -18.03 -24.99 -9.60
CA MET A 2 -16.80 -24.15 -9.65
C MET A 2 -15.90 -24.45 -10.83
N ASP A 3 -15.65 -25.72 -11.16
CA ASP A 3 -14.85 -26.13 -12.34
C ASP A 3 -15.41 -25.58 -13.65
N LYS A 4 -16.74 -25.59 -13.80
CA LYS A 4 -17.40 -25.05 -14.99
C LYS A 4 -17.32 -23.51 -15.05
N TYR A 5 -17.36 -22.82 -13.90
CA TYR A 5 -17.30 -21.37 -13.84
C TYR A 5 -15.88 -20.84 -14.09
N PHE A 6 -14.89 -21.39 -13.40
CA PHE A 6 -13.49 -20.94 -13.49
C PHE A 6 -12.70 -21.62 -14.61
N GLU A 7 -13.29 -22.58 -15.35
CA GLU A 7 -12.70 -23.25 -16.51
C GLU A 7 -11.30 -23.83 -16.22
N TYR A 8 -11.09 -24.53 -15.10
CA TYR A 8 -9.79 -25.01 -14.64
C TYR A 8 -8.98 -25.75 -15.72
N LYS A 9 -9.64 -26.63 -16.50
CA LYS A 9 -9.00 -27.39 -17.58
C LYS A 9 -8.40 -26.48 -18.65
N LYS A 10 -9.13 -25.40 -19.02
CA LYS A 10 -8.69 -24.41 -20.00
C LYS A 10 -7.46 -23.64 -19.52
N HIS A 11 -7.42 -23.34 -18.23
CA HIS A 11 -6.32 -22.62 -17.58
C HIS A 11 -5.22 -23.52 -17.01
N LYS A 12 -5.28 -24.85 -17.30
CA LYS A 12 -4.29 -25.86 -16.87
C LYS A 12 -4.03 -25.85 -15.37
N THR A 13 -5.10 -25.73 -14.58
CA THR A 13 -5.08 -25.71 -13.10
C THR A 13 -6.09 -26.69 -12.54
N THR A 14 -6.15 -26.84 -11.22
CA THR A 14 -7.12 -27.65 -10.47
C THR A 14 -7.64 -26.88 -9.28
N PHE A 15 -8.80 -27.28 -8.72
CA PHE A 15 -9.33 -26.68 -7.49
C PHE A 15 -8.30 -26.64 -6.36
N ASN A 16 -7.63 -27.77 -6.10
CA ASN A 16 -6.61 -27.85 -5.05
C ASN A 16 -5.43 -26.91 -5.30
N THR A 17 -4.98 -26.80 -6.54
CA THR A 17 -3.90 -25.87 -6.93
C THR A 17 -4.31 -24.41 -6.68
N GLU A 18 -5.54 -24.05 -7.04
CA GLU A 18 -6.07 -22.69 -6.81
C GLU A 18 -6.20 -22.38 -5.32
N VAL A 19 -6.64 -23.34 -4.49
CA VAL A 19 -6.70 -23.20 -3.03
C VAL A 19 -5.31 -23.01 -2.45
N VAL A 20 -4.33 -23.83 -2.84
CA VAL A 20 -2.93 -23.68 -2.39
C VAL A 20 -2.37 -22.32 -2.82
N ALA A 21 -2.67 -21.87 -4.03
CA ALA A 21 -2.25 -20.56 -4.51
C ALA A 21 -2.89 -19.43 -3.71
N GLY A 22 -4.18 -19.52 -3.39
CA GLY A 22 -4.89 -18.54 -2.56
C GLY A 22 -4.34 -18.46 -1.15
N VAL A 23 -4.12 -19.61 -0.49
CA VAL A 23 -3.47 -19.67 0.82
C VAL A 23 -2.06 -19.08 0.77
N THR A 24 -1.30 -19.38 -0.29
CA THR A 24 0.06 -18.85 -0.48
C THR A 24 0.05 -17.32 -0.59
N THR A 25 -0.83 -16.75 -1.40
CA THR A 25 -0.97 -15.31 -1.53
C THR A 25 -1.46 -14.68 -0.23
N PHE A 26 -2.49 -15.27 0.40
CA PHE A 26 -2.99 -14.79 1.70
C PHE A 26 -1.85 -14.68 2.73
N LEU A 27 -1.04 -15.72 2.89
CA LEU A 27 0.08 -15.69 3.86
C LEU A 27 1.11 -14.60 3.57
N THR A 28 1.31 -14.24 2.29
CA THR A 28 2.27 -13.19 1.92
C THR A 28 1.70 -11.78 2.07
N MET A 29 0.38 -11.61 2.06
CA MET A 29 -0.27 -10.30 2.17
C MET A 29 -1.07 -10.10 3.48
N ALA A 30 -1.18 -11.13 4.34
CA ALA A 30 -1.99 -11.07 5.56
C ALA A 30 -1.54 -9.98 6.54
N TYR A 31 -0.28 -9.56 6.48
CA TYR A 31 0.25 -8.48 7.31
C TYR A 31 -0.54 -7.17 7.19
N ILE A 32 -1.23 -6.95 6.05
CA ILE A 32 -2.00 -5.72 5.81
C ILE A 32 -3.13 -5.51 6.82
N MET A 33 -3.72 -6.59 7.34
CA MET A 33 -4.79 -6.46 8.34
C MET A 33 -4.28 -5.84 9.65
N PHE A 34 -2.99 -5.90 9.93
CA PHE A 34 -2.34 -5.27 11.07
C PHE A 34 -1.79 -3.89 10.71
N LEU A 35 -1.03 -3.79 9.61
CA LEU A 35 -0.34 -2.56 9.23
C LEU A 35 -1.28 -1.46 8.73
N ASN A 36 -2.37 -1.78 8.02
CA ASN A 36 -3.28 -0.74 7.55
C ASN A 36 -3.96 0.03 8.69
N PRO A 37 -4.62 -0.62 9.67
CA PRO A 37 -5.18 0.10 10.81
C PRO A 37 -4.11 0.81 11.65
N PHE A 38 -2.93 0.22 11.79
CA PHE A 38 -1.82 0.84 12.51
C PHE A 38 -1.36 2.16 11.84
N ILE A 39 -1.20 2.19 10.52
CA ILE A 39 -0.81 3.39 9.78
C ILE A 39 -1.91 4.45 9.85
N LEU A 40 -3.16 4.07 9.59
CA LEU A 40 -4.28 5.01 9.53
C LEU A 40 -4.65 5.57 10.90
N SER A 41 -4.46 4.81 11.99
CA SER A 41 -4.71 5.32 13.34
C SER A 41 -3.70 6.39 13.75
N GLY A 42 -2.49 6.38 13.19
CA GLY A 42 -1.44 7.34 13.53
C GLY A 42 -1.00 7.29 15.00
N GLU A 43 -1.34 6.25 15.74
CA GLU A 43 -1.08 6.12 17.20
C GLU A 43 0.39 6.28 17.55
N PHE A 44 1.28 5.89 16.63
CA PHE A 44 2.74 6.02 16.85
C PHE A 44 3.26 7.46 16.71
N ALA A 45 2.50 8.38 16.09
CA ALA A 45 2.91 9.77 15.88
C ALA A 45 2.77 10.65 17.14
N GLY A 46 2.49 10.03 18.30
CA GLY A 46 2.38 10.75 19.58
C GLY A 46 1.18 11.73 19.66
N THR A 47 0.23 11.60 18.75
CA THR A 47 -1.00 12.38 18.80
C THR A 47 -1.90 11.78 19.89
N GLU A 48 -2.34 12.58 20.86
CA GLU A 48 -3.24 12.15 21.94
C GLU A 48 -4.58 11.57 21.43
N LYS A 49 -4.92 11.85 20.17
CA LYS A 49 -6.02 11.22 19.41
C LYS A 49 -5.48 10.77 18.08
N GLY A 50 -5.58 9.47 17.81
CA GLY A 50 -5.29 8.88 16.51
C GLY A 50 -6.10 9.54 15.38
N PHE A 51 -5.66 9.39 14.15
CA PHE A 51 -6.36 9.93 12.99
C PHE A 51 -7.66 9.17 12.73
N PHE A 52 -7.55 7.84 12.66
CA PHE A 52 -8.65 6.92 12.49
C PHE A 52 -8.76 5.99 13.72
N ASP A 53 -9.95 5.51 14.01
CA ASP A 53 -10.14 4.43 15.00
C ASP A 53 -9.53 3.13 14.51
N PHE A 54 -8.60 2.57 15.25
CA PHE A 54 -7.88 1.35 14.88
C PHE A 54 -8.84 0.18 14.63
N GLY A 55 -9.80 -0.05 15.54
CA GLY A 55 -10.73 -1.18 15.46
C GLY A 55 -11.64 -1.09 14.24
N GLY A 56 -12.19 0.09 13.98
CA GLY A 56 -13.04 0.35 12.83
C GLY A 56 -12.30 0.13 11.52
N VAL A 57 -11.06 0.65 11.41
CA VAL A 57 -10.22 0.44 10.22
C VAL A 57 -9.81 -1.02 10.06
N PHE A 58 -9.52 -1.75 11.15
CA PHE A 58 -9.22 -3.18 11.10
C PHE A 58 -10.35 -3.96 10.44
N THR A 59 -11.58 -3.76 10.90
CA THR A 59 -12.76 -4.42 10.33
C THR A 59 -12.98 -3.98 8.88
N ALA A 60 -12.90 -2.67 8.60
CA ALA A 60 -13.05 -2.13 7.25
C ALA A 60 -12.00 -2.68 6.27
N THR A 61 -10.74 -2.82 6.71
CA THR A 61 -9.65 -3.41 5.92
C THR A 61 -9.97 -4.83 5.48
N ILE A 62 -10.40 -5.67 6.42
CA ILE A 62 -10.71 -7.08 6.16
C ILE A 62 -11.91 -7.20 5.22
N VAL A 63 -12.98 -6.46 5.50
CA VAL A 63 -14.22 -6.52 4.70
C VAL A 63 -13.99 -5.97 3.30
N ALA A 64 -13.29 -4.83 3.17
CA ALA A 64 -12.95 -4.24 1.88
C ALA A 64 -12.08 -5.18 1.04
N THR A 65 -11.04 -5.78 1.65
CA THR A 65 -10.19 -6.79 1.02
C THR A 65 -11.01 -7.97 0.52
N ALA A 66 -11.90 -8.50 1.34
CA ALA A 66 -12.73 -9.63 0.96
C ALA A 66 -13.66 -9.30 -0.21
N ILE A 67 -14.36 -8.15 -0.15
CA ILE A 67 -15.26 -7.69 -1.22
C ILE A 67 -14.47 -7.49 -2.53
N ALA A 68 -13.34 -6.80 -2.49
CA ALA A 68 -12.51 -6.57 -3.67
C ALA A 68 -11.99 -7.89 -4.27
N CYS A 69 -11.53 -8.83 -3.42
CA CYS A 69 -11.12 -10.16 -3.86
C CYS A 69 -12.29 -10.95 -4.46
N PHE A 70 -13.52 -10.82 -3.95
CA PHE A 70 -14.69 -11.45 -4.54
C PHE A 70 -15.06 -10.83 -5.89
N ILE A 71 -14.98 -9.50 -6.01
CA ILE A 71 -15.17 -8.82 -7.30
C ILE A 71 -14.13 -9.31 -8.31
N MET A 72 -12.86 -9.38 -7.91
CA MET A 72 -11.79 -9.94 -8.76
C MET A 72 -12.06 -11.41 -9.12
N ALA A 73 -12.54 -12.22 -8.18
CA ALA A 73 -12.85 -13.61 -8.40
C ALA A 73 -13.94 -13.80 -9.46
N PHE A 74 -15.03 -13.07 -9.34
CA PHE A 74 -16.20 -13.26 -10.20
C PHE A 74 -16.15 -12.43 -11.48
N TYR A 75 -15.69 -11.20 -11.42
CA TYR A 75 -15.60 -10.32 -12.58
C TYR A 75 -14.23 -10.44 -13.30
N GLY A 76 -13.14 -10.38 -12.56
CA GLY A 76 -11.78 -10.59 -13.07
C GLY A 76 -11.54 -12.00 -13.59
N LYS A 77 -12.25 -12.99 -13.07
CA LYS A 77 -12.38 -14.40 -13.44
C LYS A 77 -11.09 -15.16 -13.78
N THR A 78 -10.25 -14.59 -14.63
CA THR A 78 -8.98 -15.18 -15.10
C THR A 78 -7.75 -14.63 -14.35
N TRP A 79 -7.95 -13.75 -13.36
CA TRP A 79 -6.88 -13.11 -12.62
C TRP A 79 -6.76 -13.68 -11.19
N PRO A 80 -5.66 -14.38 -10.88
CA PRO A 80 -5.39 -14.91 -9.54
C PRO A 80 -4.73 -13.85 -8.64
N ILE A 81 -5.46 -12.75 -8.34
CA ILE A 81 -4.93 -11.59 -7.64
C ILE A 81 -5.64 -11.32 -6.34
N GLY A 82 -4.87 -11.08 -5.28
CA GLY A 82 -5.34 -10.50 -4.03
C GLY A 82 -5.35 -8.98 -4.11
N LEU A 83 -6.41 -8.38 -3.59
CA LEU A 83 -6.58 -6.94 -3.47
C LEU A 83 -6.74 -6.58 -2.00
N ALA A 84 -6.10 -5.49 -1.58
CA ALA A 84 -6.22 -4.95 -0.22
C ALA A 84 -5.83 -3.47 -0.22
N PRO A 85 -6.05 -2.73 0.89
CA PRO A 85 -5.63 -1.34 1.00
C PRO A 85 -4.14 -1.14 0.71
N GLY A 86 -3.81 -0.17 -0.15
CA GLY A 86 -2.45 0.06 -0.64
C GLY A 86 -1.55 0.76 0.38
N MET A 87 -0.42 0.15 0.75
CA MET A 87 0.45 0.62 1.84
C MET A 87 0.98 2.05 1.64
N GLY A 88 1.48 2.37 0.44
CA GLY A 88 1.97 3.72 0.13
C GLY A 88 0.87 4.77 0.18
N ILE A 89 -0.33 4.42 -0.29
CA ILE A 89 -1.49 5.30 -0.32
C ILE A 89 -2.02 5.52 1.10
N ASN A 90 -2.04 4.49 1.94
CA ASN A 90 -2.44 4.58 3.34
C ASN A 90 -1.59 5.57 4.11
N ALA A 91 -0.27 5.50 3.92
CA ALA A 91 0.67 6.44 4.54
C ALA A 91 0.46 7.87 4.03
N PHE A 92 0.18 8.06 2.74
CA PHE A 92 -0.14 9.38 2.20
C PHE A 92 -1.45 9.93 2.79
N VAL A 93 -2.49 9.11 2.92
CA VAL A 93 -3.76 9.52 3.55
C VAL A 93 -3.54 9.89 5.01
N ALA A 94 -2.86 9.03 5.79
CA ALA A 94 -2.64 9.27 7.21
C ALA A 94 -1.75 10.50 7.44
N PHE A 95 -0.54 10.53 6.88
CA PHE A 95 0.46 11.55 7.21
C PHE A 95 0.34 12.80 6.35
N GLY A 96 0.13 12.64 5.04
CA GLY A 96 0.01 13.76 4.12
C GLY A 96 -1.33 14.49 4.27
N VAL A 97 -2.44 13.76 4.14
CA VAL A 97 -3.78 14.35 4.06
C VAL A 97 -4.31 14.69 5.45
N VAL A 98 -4.42 13.70 6.34
CA VAL A 98 -4.98 13.94 7.69
C VAL A 98 -3.98 14.67 8.57
N GLY A 99 -2.75 14.19 8.67
CA GLY A 99 -1.71 14.77 9.53
C GLY A 99 -1.22 16.14 9.04
N GLY A 100 -0.82 16.22 7.78
CA GLY A 100 -0.21 17.42 7.17
C GLY A 100 -1.23 18.48 6.79
N MET A 101 -2.23 18.13 5.97
CA MET A 101 -3.23 19.08 5.46
C MET A 101 -4.42 19.27 6.41
N LYS A 102 -4.44 18.59 7.56
CA LYS A 102 -5.48 18.70 8.60
C LYS A 102 -6.90 18.40 8.06
N TYR A 103 -7.00 17.37 7.22
CA TYR A 103 -8.29 16.81 6.82
C TYR A 103 -8.84 15.93 7.93
N THR A 104 -10.15 15.92 8.10
CA THR A 104 -10.81 14.92 8.95
C THR A 104 -10.76 13.55 8.24
N PRO A 105 -10.91 12.42 8.98
CA PRO A 105 -11.06 11.10 8.37
C PRO A 105 -12.14 11.05 7.29
N ALA A 106 -13.32 11.66 7.55
CA ALA A 106 -14.43 11.71 6.60
C ALA A 106 -14.05 12.46 5.31
N GLU A 107 -13.41 13.63 5.41
CA GLU A 107 -12.92 14.39 4.25
C GLU A 107 -11.88 13.59 3.45
N ALA A 108 -10.97 12.91 4.12
CA ALA A 108 -9.97 12.06 3.48
C ALA A 108 -10.63 10.88 2.73
N LEU A 109 -11.61 10.22 3.34
CA LEU A 109 -12.38 9.15 2.70
C LEU A 109 -13.21 9.65 1.50
N SER A 110 -13.73 10.88 1.56
CA SER A 110 -14.39 11.51 0.41
C SER A 110 -13.43 11.72 -0.76
N ALA A 111 -12.19 12.14 -0.48
CA ALA A 111 -11.16 12.26 -1.52
C ALA A 111 -10.80 10.89 -2.12
N VAL A 112 -10.69 9.83 -1.29
CA VAL A 112 -10.49 8.44 -1.74
C VAL A 112 -11.66 7.98 -2.61
N LEU A 113 -12.90 8.28 -2.22
CA LEU A 113 -14.09 7.95 -3.01
C LEU A 113 -14.06 8.60 -4.40
N LEU A 114 -13.75 9.90 -4.48
CA LEU A 114 -13.66 10.58 -5.77
C LEU A 114 -12.49 10.07 -6.63
N ALA A 115 -11.36 9.75 -6.00
CA ALA A 115 -10.23 9.13 -6.70
C ALA A 115 -10.63 7.75 -7.26
N GLY A 116 -11.34 6.93 -6.49
CA GLY A 116 -11.87 5.63 -6.92
C GLY A 116 -12.89 5.75 -8.06
N ILE A 117 -13.80 6.72 -7.98
CA ILE A 117 -14.76 7.01 -9.06
C ILE A 117 -14.01 7.45 -10.33
N LEU A 118 -13.01 8.32 -10.22
CA LEU A 118 -12.20 8.74 -11.34
C LEU A 118 -11.45 7.55 -11.96
N PHE A 119 -10.88 6.67 -11.12
CA PHE A 119 -10.22 5.45 -11.57
C PHE A 119 -11.22 4.52 -12.31
N LEU A 120 -12.43 4.37 -11.77
CA LEU A 120 -13.50 3.59 -12.38
C LEU A 120 -13.85 4.14 -13.77
N LEU A 121 -14.08 5.45 -13.88
CA LEU A 121 -14.39 6.10 -15.15
C LEU A 121 -13.27 5.94 -16.18
N VAL A 122 -12.01 6.14 -15.78
CA VAL A 122 -10.84 5.93 -16.65
C VAL A 122 -10.73 4.46 -17.08
N SER A 123 -11.01 3.51 -16.18
CA SER A 123 -10.94 2.07 -16.47
C SER A 123 -12.00 1.62 -17.48
N LEU A 124 -13.14 2.30 -17.57
CA LEU A 124 -14.20 2.05 -18.55
C LEU A 124 -13.87 2.60 -19.93
N THR A 125 -12.83 3.43 -20.09
CA THR A 125 -12.49 4.12 -21.32
C THR A 125 -11.15 3.66 -21.90
N PRO A 126 -10.89 3.85 -23.21
CA PRO A 126 -9.57 3.59 -23.80
C PRO A 126 -8.48 4.58 -23.33
N ILE A 127 -8.85 5.66 -22.63
CA ILE A 127 -7.92 6.68 -22.08
C ILE A 127 -6.88 6.03 -21.16
N ARG A 128 -7.25 4.96 -20.46
CA ARG A 128 -6.37 4.17 -19.62
C ARG A 128 -5.07 3.75 -20.33
N ALA A 129 -5.17 3.13 -21.50
CA ALA A 129 -3.99 2.67 -22.24
C ALA A 129 -3.11 3.86 -22.68
N TRP A 130 -3.73 4.99 -23.00
CA TRP A 130 -3.03 6.23 -23.32
C TRP A 130 -2.26 6.76 -22.10
N ILE A 131 -2.88 6.82 -20.90
CA ILE A 131 -2.22 7.29 -19.68
C ILE A 131 -1.02 6.38 -19.34
N ILE A 132 -1.21 5.05 -19.33
CA ILE A 132 -0.13 4.10 -18.99
C ILE A 132 1.06 4.27 -19.92
N ASN A 133 0.83 4.48 -21.21
CA ASN A 133 1.90 4.58 -22.21
C ASN A 133 2.50 6.00 -22.30
N SER A 134 1.84 7.01 -21.71
CA SER A 134 2.25 8.40 -21.82
C SER A 134 3.34 8.80 -20.83
N ILE A 135 3.47 8.09 -19.70
CA ILE A 135 4.45 8.42 -18.67
C ILE A 135 5.71 7.58 -18.85
N PRO A 136 6.90 8.21 -18.83
CA PRO A 136 8.17 7.52 -18.97
C PRO A 136 8.36 6.42 -17.92
N ARG A 137 8.97 5.32 -18.33
CA ARG A 137 9.21 4.17 -17.45
C ARG A 137 10.06 4.56 -16.25
N SER A 138 11.14 5.29 -16.46
CA SER A 138 12.04 5.72 -15.37
C SER A 138 11.32 6.57 -14.33
N LEU A 139 10.43 7.48 -14.76
CA LEU A 139 9.65 8.31 -13.83
C LEU A 139 8.67 7.47 -13.00
N LYS A 140 7.97 6.50 -13.60
CA LYS A 140 7.09 5.55 -12.86
C LYS A 140 7.86 4.75 -11.81
N LEU A 141 9.03 4.23 -12.18
CA LEU A 141 9.90 3.47 -11.27
C LEU A 141 10.44 4.34 -10.14
N GLY A 142 10.83 5.58 -10.47
CA GLY A 142 11.28 6.57 -9.48
C GLY A 142 10.19 6.95 -8.47
N ILE A 143 8.94 7.11 -8.93
CA ILE A 143 7.79 7.35 -8.05
C ILE A 143 7.57 6.15 -7.12
N GLY A 144 7.54 4.93 -7.65
CA GLY A 144 7.43 3.72 -6.85
C GLY A 144 8.54 3.59 -5.80
N ALA A 145 9.79 3.79 -6.20
CA ALA A 145 10.93 3.76 -5.28
C ALA A 145 10.87 4.89 -4.24
N GLY A 146 10.39 6.09 -4.63
CA GLY A 146 10.17 7.23 -3.73
C GLY A 146 9.13 6.92 -2.64
N ILE A 147 8.02 6.24 -3.01
CA ILE A 147 7.05 5.72 -2.05
C ILE A 147 7.73 4.73 -1.10
N GLY A 148 8.56 3.83 -1.61
CA GLY A 148 9.33 2.92 -0.77
C GLY A 148 10.25 3.65 0.23
N LEU A 149 10.99 4.65 -0.22
CA LEU A 149 11.85 5.45 0.66
C LEU A 149 11.03 6.25 1.69
N PHE A 150 9.86 6.76 1.30
CA PHE A 150 8.92 7.41 2.22
C PHE A 150 8.41 6.44 3.29
N LEU A 151 8.06 5.21 2.92
CA LEU A 151 7.69 4.17 3.88
C LEU A 151 8.86 3.78 4.79
N SER A 152 10.11 3.83 4.27
CA SER A 152 11.28 3.47 5.07
C SER A 152 11.56 4.47 6.18
N ILE A 153 11.45 5.78 5.92
CA ILE A 153 11.66 6.79 6.98
C ILE A 153 10.61 6.66 8.07
N ILE A 154 9.35 6.50 7.70
CA ILE A 154 8.25 6.27 8.64
C ILE A 154 8.48 5.00 9.45
N GLY A 155 8.81 3.89 8.79
CA GLY A 155 9.06 2.62 9.47
C GLY A 155 10.25 2.69 10.45
N LEU A 156 11.34 3.38 10.09
CA LEU A 156 12.50 3.57 10.96
C LEU A 156 12.20 4.47 12.17
N GLU A 157 11.34 5.47 12.01
CA GLU A 157 10.86 6.29 13.13
C GLU A 157 9.95 5.47 14.06
N ILE A 158 9.01 4.72 13.51
CA ILE A 158 8.13 3.83 14.29
C ILE A 158 8.96 2.79 15.05
N MET A 159 9.99 2.23 14.42
CA MET A 159 10.93 1.32 15.08
C MET A 159 11.73 2.01 16.19
N GLY A 160 11.78 3.33 16.24
CA GLY A 160 12.66 4.07 17.16
C GLY A 160 14.15 4.06 16.77
N VAL A 161 14.47 3.63 15.55
CA VAL A 161 15.84 3.66 14.99
C VAL A 161 16.20 5.08 14.55
N VAL A 162 15.24 5.83 14.05
CA VAL A 162 15.37 7.25 13.71
C VAL A 162 14.58 8.07 14.71
N GLY A 163 15.17 9.13 15.21
CA GLY A 163 14.55 10.09 16.12
C GLY A 163 14.76 11.52 15.65
N ASP A 164 13.99 12.45 16.23
CA ASP A 164 14.05 13.86 15.94
C ASP A 164 15.36 14.49 16.41
N HIS A 165 15.86 15.47 15.66
CA HIS A 165 16.99 16.28 16.06
C HIS A 165 16.84 17.72 15.57
N PRO A 166 16.99 18.73 16.45
CA PRO A 166 16.66 20.12 16.13
C PRO A 166 17.55 20.77 15.07
N VAL A 167 18.74 20.21 14.81
CA VAL A 167 19.69 20.75 13.83
C VAL A 167 19.76 19.95 12.55
N THR A 168 19.82 18.61 12.67
CA THR A 168 19.97 17.70 11.53
C THR A 168 18.63 17.13 11.04
N LEU A 169 17.51 17.52 11.67
CA LEU A 169 16.15 17.01 11.48
C LEU A 169 15.96 15.59 12.00
N VAL A 170 16.89 14.70 11.67
CA VAL A 170 16.87 13.30 12.10
C VAL A 170 18.22 12.89 12.69
N THR A 171 18.19 11.94 13.62
CA THR A 171 19.37 11.34 14.26
C THR A 171 19.10 9.87 14.56
N LEU A 172 20.14 9.15 15.01
CA LEU A 172 19.98 7.78 15.53
C LEU A 172 19.18 7.82 16.82
N GLY A 173 18.12 7.04 16.89
CA GLY A 173 17.29 6.90 18.08
C GLY A 173 17.92 6.03 19.18
N ASP A 174 17.13 5.66 20.17
CA ASP A 174 17.61 4.84 21.28
C ASP A 174 17.68 3.35 20.92
N ILE A 175 18.75 2.97 20.23
CA ILE A 175 19.02 1.58 19.84
C ILE A 175 19.27 0.64 21.02
N LYS A 176 19.42 1.15 22.26
CA LYS A 176 19.58 0.30 23.46
C LYS A 176 18.22 -0.18 23.98
N ASN A 177 17.13 0.43 23.57
CA ASN A 177 15.79 -0.01 23.93
C ASN A 177 15.54 -1.43 23.41
N PRO A 178 15.15 -2.40 24.26
CA PRO A 178 14.92 -3.79 23.86
C PRO A 178 13.86 -3.95 22.76
N LEU A 179 12.81 -3.13 22.71
CA LEU A 179 11.80 -3.16 21.65
C LEU A 179 12.38 -2.72 20.30
N VAL A 180 13.24 -1.69 20.29
CA VAL A 180 13.96 -1.25 19.08
C VAL A 180 14.86 -2.38 18.56
N LEU A 181 15.61 -3.04 19.46
CA LEU A 181 16.44 -4.18 19.09
C LEU A 181 15.61 -5.36 18.55
N LEU A 182 14.46 -5.67 19.18
CA LEU A 182 13.55 -6.71 18.68
C LEU A 182 12.99 -6.34 17.29
N GLY A 183 12.62 -5.09 17.05
CA GLY A 183 12.22 -4.60 15.74
C GLY A 183 13.32 -4.76 14.68
N CYS A 184 14.56 -4.40 15.01
CA CYS A 184 15.70 -4.59 14.12
C CYS A 184 15.94 -6.08 13.80
N LEU A 185 15.85 -6.95 14.81
CA LEU A 185 15.99 -8.40 14.63
C LEU A 185 14.83 -8.97 13.81
N ALA A 186 13.60 -8.48 14.03
CA ALA A 186 12.43 -8.88 13.25
C ALA A 186 12.64 -8.56 11.75
N LEU A 187 13.11 -7.36 11.43
CA LEU A 187 13.45 -6.97 10.06
C LEU A 187 14.47 -7.91 9.43
N VAL A 188 15.57 -8.18 10.15
CA VAL A 188 16.62 -9.10 9.66
C VAL A 188 16.06 -10.50 9.43
N VAL A 189 15.25 -11.02 10.34
CA VAL A 189 14.64 -12.35 10.19
C VAL A 189 13.66 -12.39 9.03
N MET A 190 12.82 -11.37 8.83
CA MET A 190 11.94 -11.27 7.67
C MET A 190 12.73 -11.35 6.35
N ILE A 191 13.86 -10.64 6.26
CA ILE A 191 14.76 -10.66 5.09
C ILE A 191 15.40 -12.04 4.91
N VAL A 192 15.85 -12.69 5.99
CA VAL A 192 16.43 -14.04 5.94
C VAL A 192 15.40 -15.06 5.48
N LEU A 193 14.18 -15.01 6.03
CA LEU A 193 13.08 -15.88 5.62
C LEU A 193 12.72 -15.70 4.14
N GLU A 194 12.74 -14.46 3.63
CA GLU A 194 12.56 -14.19 2.20
C GLU A 194 13.68 -14.83 1.36
N LYS A 195 14.95 -14.68 1.78
CA LYS A 195 16.08 -15.32 1.11
C LYS A 195 15.95 -16.84 1.09
N MET A 196 15.39 -17.43 2.17
CA MET A 196 15.09 -18.86 2.27
C MET A 196 13.82 -19.25 1.50
N LYS A 197 13.13 -18.29 0.86
CA LYS A 197 11.87 -18.50 0.12
C LYS A 197 10.73 -19.03 1.01
N VAL A 198 10.73 -18.68 2.29
CA VAL A 198 9.64 -19.00 3.23
C VAL A 198 8.48 -18.05 2.94
N LYS A 199 7.32 -18.65 2.65
CA LYS A 199 6.10 -17.89 2.37
C LYS A 199 5.53 -17.31 3.68
N GLY A 200 5.05 -16.06 3.63
CA GLY A 200 4.54 -15.37 4.81
C GLY A 200 5.63 -14.90 5.76
N ASN A 201 6.84 -14.64 5.26
CA ASN A 201 7.99 -14.15 6.02
C ASN A 201 7.65 -12.93 6.89
N ILE A 202 6.84 -11.98 6.41
CA ILE A 202 6.44 -10.78 7.15
C ILE A 202 5.56 -11.18 8.34
N ILE A 203 4.47 -11.93 8.12
CA ILE A 203 3.55 -12.32 9.18
C ILE A 203 4.24 -13.22 10.23
N ILE A 204 5.15 -14.11 9.79
CA ILE A 204 5.95 -14.94 10.70
C ILE A 204 6.86 -14.03 11.55
N GLY A 205 7.55 -13.07 10.95
CA GLY A 205 8.38 -12.12 11.66
C GLY A 205 7.58 -11.32 12.68
N ILE A 206 6.44 -10.74 12.29
CA ILE A 206 5.55 -10.00 13.19
C ILE A 206 5.17 -10.89 14.39
N LEU A 207 4.61 -12.07 14.15
CA LEU A 207 4.09 -12.92 15.23
C LEU A 207 5.18 -13.45 16.15
N VAL A 208 6.31 -13.93 15.60
CA VAL A 208 7.41 -14.48 16.42
C VAL A 208 7.99 -13.41 17.34
N PHE A 209 8.28 -12.22 16.84
CA PHE A 209 8.89 -11.17 17.66
C PHE A 209 7.89 -10.51 18.61
N SER A 210 6.59 -10.45 18.25
CA SER A 210 5.56 -10.04 19.20
C SER A 210 5.41 -11.03 20.34
N VAL A 211 5.43 -12.34 20.08
CA VAL A 211 5.44 -13.36 21.14
C VAL A 211 6.65 -13.17 22.04
N LEU A 212 7.83 -12.93 21.51
CA LEU A 212 9.03 -12.66 22.31
C LEU A 212 8.86 -11.42 23.20
N ALA A 213 8.24 -10.35 22.70
CA ALA A 213 7.98 -9.14 23.48
C ALA A 213 6.95 -9.36 24.61
N TRP A 214 5.99 -10.28 24.44
CA TRP A 214 4.98 -10.62 25.47
C TRP A 214 5.50 -11.55 26.54
N LEU A 215 6.62 -12.25 26.33
CA LEU A 215 7.18 -13.16 27.34
C LEU A 215 7.67 -12.40 28.58
N PRO A 216 7.39 -12.90 29.81
CA PRO A 216 7.80 -12.27 31.06
C PRO A 216 9.29 -12.57 31.37
N MET A 217 10.20 -12.06 30.55
CA MET A 217 11.64 -12.35 30.69
C MET A 217 12.52 -11.08 30.58
N TRP A 218 11.92 -9.90 30.63
CA TRP A 218 12.59 -8.65 30.30
C TRP A 218 12.86 -7.73 31.51
N ASP A 219 12.58 -8.18 32.76
CA ASP A 219 12.75 -7.36 33.99
C ASP A 219 14.15 -6.77 34.12
N TRP A 220 15.16 -7.51 33.66
CA TRP A 220 16.56 -7.09 33.72
C TRP A 220 16.89 -5.90 32.80
N THR A 221 16.01 -5.55 31.85
CA THR A 221 16.23 -4.45 30.90
C THR A 221 15.81 -3.09 31.46
N GLY A 222 14.94 -3.05 32.46
CA GLY A 222 14.29 -1.83 32.96
C GLY A 222 13.30 -1.17 32.00
N ALA A 223 13.01 -1.80 30.83
CA ALA A 223 12.13 -1.29 29.79
C ALA A 223 10.77 -2.00 29.73
N THR A 224 10.41 -2.72 30.81
CA THR A 224 9.14 -3.45 30.91
C THR A 224 7.97 -2.51 31.12
N ILE A 225 6.76 -2.93 30.71
CA ILE A 225 5.53 -2.19 30.99
C ILE A 225 5.28 -2.10 32.50
N GLU A 226 4.62 -1.03 32.93
CA GLU A 226 4.34 -0.79 34.35
C GLU A 226 3.58 -1.98 34.98
N GLY A 227 4.15 -2.51 36.06
CA GLY A 227 3.59 -3.66 36.80
C GLY A 227 3.78 -5.04 36.13
N GLY A 228 4.57 -5.14 35.04
CA GLY A 228 4.83 -6.39 34.32
C GLY A 228 6.31 -6.66 34.06
N SER A 229 6.62 -7.86 33.63
CA SER A 229 7.96 -8.30 33.23
C SER A 229 8.13 -8.49 31.71
N SER A 230 7.11 -8.12 30.94
CA SER A 230 7.08 -8.13 29.47
C SER A 230 7.30 -6.72 28.87
N LEU A 231 7.76 -6.65 27.62
CA LEU A 231 7.97 -5.39 26.91
C LEU A 231 6.69 -4.83 26.31
N ALA A 232 5.70 -5.66 26.03
CA ALA A 232 4.42 -5.27 25.43
C ALA A 232 3.26 -6.03 26.09
N LYS A 233 2.05 -5.41 26.00
CA LYS A 233 0.83 -5.99 26.56
C LYS A 233 0.17 -6.92 25.55
N PHE A 234 -0.24 -8.09 26.02
CA PHE A 234 -1.06 -9.02 25.25
C PHE A 234 -2.54 -8.85 25.60
N ASN A 235 -3.36 -8.45 24.62
CA ASN A 235 -4.78 -8.16 24.81
C ASN A 235 -5.70 -9.35 24.45
N GLY A 236 -5.12 -10.49 24.07
CA GLY A 236 -5.85 -11.69 23.65
C GLY A 236 -5.76 -11.96 22.16
N ILE A 237 -6.38 -13.06 21.72
CA ILE A 237 -6.32 -13.49 20.30
C ILE A 237 -7.62 -13.17 19.58
N PHE A 238 -8.76 -13.45 20.22
CA PHE A 238 -10.08 -13.37 19.58
C PHE A 238 -11.05 -12.48 20.35
N SER A 239 -11.84 -11.72 19.60
CA SER A 239 -13.03 -10.99 20.09
C SER A 239 -14.11 -10.96 19.01
N ALA A 240 -15.29 -10.43 19.35
CA ALA A 240 -16.22 -9.96 18.33
C ALA A 240 -15.55 -8.88 17.48
N PRO A 241 -15.80 -8.85 16.15
CA PRO A 241 -15.25 -7.81 15.28
C PRO A 241 -15.63 -6.42 15.80
N PRO A 242 -14.69 -5.46 15.84
CA PRO A 242 -15.01 -4.06 16.14
C PRO A 242 -16.02 -3.49 15.13
N SER A 243 -16.82 -2.52 15.57
CA SER A 243 -17.73 -1.80 14.67
C SER A 243 -16.95 -1.01 13.63
N MET A 244 -17.48 -0.90 12.42
CA MET A 244 -16.91 -0.04 11.36
C MET A 244 -17.29 1.41 11.65
N SER A 245 -16.41 2.15 12.32
CA SER A 245 -16.65 3.52 12.79
C SER A 245 -16.87 4.55 11.70
N TYR A 246 -16.36 4.27 10.48
CA TYR A 246 -16.37 5.20 9.33
C TYR A 246 -17.24 4.70 8.18
N LEU A 247 -18.21 3.83 8.46
CA LEU A 247 -19.11 3.32 7.43
C LEU A 247 -19.94 4.48 6.83
N PHE A 248 -19.80 4.70 5.52
CA PHE A 248 -20.39 5.79 4.74
C PHE A 248 -19.89 7.21 5.05
N ASP A 249 -18.92 7.42 5.93
CA ASP A 249 -18.31 8.73 6.20
C ASP A 249 -17.72 9.39 4.96
N ALA A 250 -17.34 8.59 3.96
CA ALA A 250 -16.93 9.10 2.65
C ALA A 250 -17.98 10.00 1.96
N VAL A 251 -19.26 9.87 2.32
CA VAL A 251 -20.33 10.77 1.83
C VAL A 251 -20.46 12.00 2.70
N GLU A 252 -20.29 11.88 4.01
CA GLU A 252 -20.42 12.98 4.95
C GLU A 252 -19.31 14.03 4.80
N GLY A 253 -18.10 13.60 4.44
CA GLY A 253 -16.95 14.50 4.27
C GLY A 253 -17.11 15.54 3.15
N PHE A 254 -18.09 15.39 2.24
CA PHE A 254 -18.41 16.43 1.26
C PHE A 254 -19.10 17.66 1.89
N SER A 255 -19.71 17.54 3.05
CA SER A 255 -20.47 18.60 3.72
C SER A 255 -19.63 19.84 4.01
N THR A 256 -18.33 19.70 4.24
CA THR A 256 -17.41 20.82 4.51
C THR A 256 -17.02 21.59 3.25
N GLY A 257 -17.21 21.03 2.07
CA GLY A 257 -16.76 21.61 0.78
C GLY A 257 -15.25 21.59 0.56
N LYS A 258 -14.43 21.28 1.58
CA LYS A 258 -12.97 21.31 1.54
C LYS A 258 -12.38 20.36 0.49
N VAL A 259 -13.00 19.19 0.31
CA VAL A 259 -12.58 18.17 -0.67
C VAL A 259 -12.65 18.68 -2.11
N LEU A 260 -13.53 19.64 -2.41
CA LEU A 260 -13.72 20.21 -3.74
C LEU A 260 -12.89 21.50 -3.96
N THR A 261 -12.08 21.91 -2.99
CA THR A 261 -11.14 23.03 -3.15
C THR A 261 -9.93 22.64 -4.00
N GLY A 262 -9.09 23.61 -4.36
CA GLY A 262 -7.86 23.35 -5.13
C GLY A 262 -6.94 22.32 -4.45
N SER A 263 -6.76 22.41 -3.13
CA SER A 263 -6.00 21.42 -2.35
C SER A 263 -6.65 20.03 -2.37
N GLY A 264 -7.97 19.96 -2.24
CA GLY A 264 -8.72 18.70 -2.32
C GLY A 264 -8.62 18.04 -3.70
N LEU A 265 -8.73 18.82 -4.77
CA LEU A 265 -8.54 18.31 -6.14
C LEU A 265 -7.13 17.75 -6.35
N THR A 266 -6.11 18.38 -5.76
CA THR A 266 -4.73 17.85 -5.78
C THR A 266 -4.64 16.51 -5.05
N VAL A 267 -5.27 16.38 -3.87
CA VAL A 267 -5.32 15.11 -3.13
C VAL A 267 -6.01 14.02 -3.95
N ILE A 268 -7.18 14.30 -4.52
CA ILE A 268 -7.94 13.36 -5.37
C ILE A 268 -7.09 12.90 -6.56
N PHE A 269 -6.46 13.84 -7.25
CA PHE A 269 -5.61 13.52 -8.39
C PHE A 269 -4.40 12.67 -7.97
N THR A 270 -3.76 13.00 -6.86
CA THR A 270 -2.60 12.24 -6.34
C THR A 270 -3.01 10.83 -5.96
N LEU A 271 -4.12 10.65 -5.24
CA LEU A 271 -4.65 9.34 -4.88
C LEU A 271 -4.98 8.50 -6.12
N PHE A 272 -5.71 9.08 -7.08
CA PHE A 272 -6.02 8.44 -8.35
C PHE A 272 -4.75 8.02 -9.08
N PHE A 273 -3.78 8.92 -9.17
CA PHE A 273 -2.54 8.69 -9.90
C PHE A 273 -1.73 7.54 -9.30
N ILE A 274 -1.54 7.55 -7.97
CA ILE A 274 -0.78 6.50 -7.28
C ILE A 274 -1.50 5.16 -7.45
N ASP A 275 -2.79 5.10 -7.16
CA ASP A 275 -3.61 3.88 -7.22
C ASP A 275 -3.62 3.27 -8.63
N PHE A 276 -3.85 4.12 -9.64
CA PHE A 276 -3.86 3.72 -11.04
C PHE A 276 -2.53 3.12 -11.50
N PHE A 277 -1.39 3.74 -11.15
CA PHE A 277 -0.07 3.26 -11.58
C PHE A 277 0.41 2.07 -10.76
N ASP A 278 0.11 2.01 -9.48
CA ASP A 278 0.41 0.86 -8.62
C ASP A 278 -0.31 -0.39 -9.15
N THR A 279 -1.61 -0.27 -9.39
CA THR A 279 -2.41 -1.34 -10.01
C THR A 279 -1.89 -1.73 -11.39
N ALA A 280 -1.64 -0.78 -12.29
CA ALA A 280 -1.14 -1.09 -13.64
C ALA A 280 0.22 -1.79 -13.60
N GLY A 281 1.12 -1.36 -12.72
CA GLY A 281 2.44 -1.97 -12.51
C GLY A 281 2.33 -3.40 -11.97
N THR A 282 1.54 -3.58 -10.93
CA THR A 282 1.29 -4.89 -10.30
C THR A 282 0.65 -5.87 -11.29
N LEU A 283 -0.42 -5.46 -11.98
CA LEU A 283 -1.08 -6.30 -12.98
C LEU A 283 -0.14 -6.71 -14.11
N THR A 284 0.71 -5.79 -14.58
CA THR A 284 1.70 -6.11 -15.61
C THR A 284 2.75 -7.09 -15.10
N SER A 285 3.23 -6.92 -13.87
CA SER A 285 4.18 -7.85 -13.24
C SER A 285 3.58 -9.24 -13.06
N VAL A 286 2.36 -9.34 -12.55
CA VAL A 286 1.64 -10.62 -12.38
C VAL A 286 1.32 -11.25 -13.74
N ALA A 287 0.97 -10.46 -14.76
CA ALA A 287 0.74 -10.94 -16.13
C ALA A 287 1.98 -11.60 -16.71
N ASN A 288 3.15 -11.02 -16.45
CA ASN A 288 4.43 -11.59 -16.90
C ASN A 288 4.66 -12.98 -16.30
N VAL A 289 4.48 -13.11 -14.98
CA VAL A 289 4.66 -14.38 -14.26
C VAL A 289 3.60 -15.41 -14.63
N SER A 290 2.35 -14.99 -14.91
CA SER A 290 1.23 -15.85 -15.25
C SER A 290 1.14 -16.22 -16.74
N GLY A 291 2.00 -15.64 -17.58
CA GLY A 291 1.99 -15.88 -19.04
C GLY A 291 0.80 -15.23 -19.76
N LYS A 292 0.22 -14.16 -19.21
CA LYS A 292 -0.91 -13.41 -19.79
C LYS A 292 -0.47 -12.33 -20.79
N ILE A 293 0.83 -12.15 -21.02
CA ILE A 293 1.34 -11.19 -21.98
C ILE A 293 1.36 -11.86 -23.37
N LYS A 294 0.59 -11.31 -24.31
CA LYS A 294 0.55 -11.72 -25.71
C LYS A 294 1.00 -10.56 -26.60
N GLY A 295 2.24 -10.63 -27.11
CA GLY A 295 2.86 -9.49 -27.80
C GLY A 295 2.96 -8.28 -26.86
N ASN A 296 2.41 -7.14 -27.26
CA ASN A 296 2.38 -5.91 -26.46
C ASN A 296 1.10 -5.74 -25.63
N LYS A 297 0.25 -6.77 -25.51
CA LYS A 297 -1.03 -6.67 -24.80
C LYS A 297 -1.08 -7.65 -23.64
N VAL A 298 -1.66 -7.18 -22.54
CA VAL A 298 -2.00 -7.99 -21.37
C VAL A 298 -3.46 -8.45 -21.49
N GLU A 299 -3.68 -9.76 -21.43
CA GLU A 299 -4.99 -10.37 -21.60
C GLU A 299 -5.93 -10.02 -20.44
N ASP A 300 -7.15 -9.57 -20.73
CA ASP A 300 -8.21 -9.22 -19.76
C ASP A 300 -7.79 -8.19 -18.68
N ILE A 301 -6.77 -7.35 -18.90
CA ILE A 301 -6.33 -6.34 -17.93
C ILE A 301 -7.45 -5.37 -17.57
N ASP A 302 -8.36 -5.13 -18.49
CA ASP A 302 -9.51 -4.24 -18.32
C ASP A 302 -10.40 -4.70 -17.16
N LYS A 303 -10.65 -6.00 -17.08
CA LYS A 303 -11.48 -6.59 -16.02
C LYS A 303 -10.80 -6.50 -14.65
N ALA A 304 -9.47 -6.71 -14.62
CA ALA A 304 -8.72 -6.61 -13.38
C ALA A 304 -8.67 -5.16 -12.87
N MET A 305 -8.41 -4.18 -13.74
CA MET A 305 -8.41 -2.76 -13.36
C MET A 305 -9.80 -2.27 -12.93
N LEU A 306 -10.87 -2.76 -13.59
CA LEU A 306 -12.22 -2.43 -13.17
C LEU A 306 -12.56 -3.05 -11.80
N ALA A 307 -12.18 -4.31 -11.55
CA ALA A 307 -12.36 -4.94 -10.24
C ALA A 307 -11.63 -4.19 -9.14
N ASP A 308 -10.44 -3.70 -9.41
CA ASP A 308 -9.61 -2.91 -8.51
C ASP A 308 -10.27 -1.55 -8.20
N SER A 309 -10.66 -0.78 -9.22
CA SER A 309 -11.33 0.52 -9.04
C SER A 309 -12.66 0.41 -8.28
N VAL A 310 -13.45 -0.64 -8.52
CA VAL A 310 -14.67 -0.92 -7.72
C VAL A 310 -14.29 -1.28 -6.28
N GLY A 311 -13.18 -2.00 -6.08
CA GLY A 311 -12.62 -2.27 -4.75
C GLY A 311 -12.28 -1.00 -3.99
N THR A 312 -11.65 -0.02 -4.64
CA THR A 312 -11.34 1.30 -4.06
C THR A 312 -12.61 2.05 -3.65
N VAL A 313 -13.62 2.09 -4.51
CA VAL A 313 -14.92 2.72 -4.18
C VAL A 313 -15.57 2.02 -2.99
N ALA A 314 -15.60 0.68 -2.98
CA ALA A 314 -16.16 -0.08 -1.85
C ALA A 314 -15.37 0.17 -0.55
N GLY A 315 -14.03 0.20 -0.63
CA GLY A 315 -13.15 0.46 0.52
C GLY A 315 -13.42 1.82 1.17
N SER A 316 -13.59 2.88 0.37
CA SER A 316 -13.90 4.22 0.86
C SER A 316 -15.24 4.28 1.62
N PHE A 317 -16.28 3.59 1.13
CA PHE A 317 -17.57 3.48 1.83
C PHE A 317 -17.47 2.69 3.14
N LEU A 318 -16.57 1.72 3.22
CA LEU A 318 -16.37 0.89 4.41
C LEU A 318 -15.49 1.58 5.47
N GLY A 319 -14.84 2.68 5.14
CA GLY A 319 -13.99 3.43 6.07
C GLY A 319 -12.51 3.03 6.01
N THR A 320 -12.03 2.57 4.86
CA THR A 320 -10.60 2.37 4.58
C THR A 320 -10.18 3.09 3.29
N THR A 321 -8.89 3.12 3.02
CA THR A 321 -8.30 3.82 1.86
C THR A 321 -8.47 3.03 0.56
N THR A 322 -7.79 3.48 -0.51
CA THR A 322 -7.82 2.82 -1.82
C THR A 322 -7.41 1.36 -1.70
N VAL A 323 -8.20 0.49 -2.31
CA VAL A 323 -7.91 -0.95 -2.40
C VAL A 323 -7.23 -1.20 -3.74
N THR A 324 -6.01 -1.73 -3.72
CA THR A 324 -5.18 -1.95 -4.90
C THR A 324 -4.76 -3.42 -5.06
N SER A 325 -4.31 -3.78 -6.25
CA SER A 325 -3.79 -5.11 -6.56
C SER A 325 -2.42 -5.33 -5.93
N TYR A 326 -2.21 -6.48 -5.27
CA TYR A 326 -0.99 -6.80 -4.53
C TYR A 326 0.00 -7.60 -5.37
N VAL A 327 1.27 -7.16 -5.40
CA VAL A 327 2.37 -7.83 -6.10
C VAL A 327 2.69 -9.22 -5.50
N GLU A 328 2.38 -9.42 -4.23
CA GLU A 328 2.46 -10.70 -3.51
C GLU A 328 1.62 -11.80 -4.17
N SER A 329 0.63 -11.43 -4.96
CA SER A 329 -0.15 -12.36 -5.81
C SER A 329 0.75 -13.18 -6.74
N GLY A 330 1.92 -12.67 -7.10
CA GLY A 330 2.95 -13.40 -7.83
C GLY A 330 3.41 -14.69 -7.13
N ALA A 331 3.32 -14.77 -5.81
CA ALA A 331 3.63 -15.98 -5.05
C ALA A 331 2.59 -17.08 -5.30
N GLY A 332 1.30 -16.73 -5.29
CA GLY A 332 0.22 -17.66 -5.63
C GLY A 332 0.25 -18.09 -7.10
N VAL A 333 0.57 -17.16 -8.01
CA VAL A 333 0.77 -17.50 -9.43
C VAL A 333 1.92 -18.51 -9.61
N LYS A 334 3.03 -18.34 -8.90
CA LYS A 334 4.15 -19.30 -8.88
C LYS A 334 3.75 -20.63 -8.26
N ALA A 335 2.79 -20.65 -7.33
CA ALA A 335 2.22 -21.86 -6.75
C ALA A 335 1.20 -22.56 -7.67
N GLY A 336 0.87 -21.97 -8.82
CA GLY A 336 0.00 -22.55 -9.84
C GLY A 336 -1.37 -21.89 -9.98
N GLY A 337 -1.65 -20.79 -9.27
CA GLY A 337 -2.89 -20.00 -9.41
C GLY A 337 -3.01 -19.42 -10.82
N ARG A 338 -4.18 -19.54 -11.43
CA ARG A 338 -4.46 -19.10 -12.81
C ARG A 338 -5.82 -18.46 -12.97
N THR A 339 -6.67 -18.55 -11.96
CA THR A 339 -8.08 -18.11 -12.06
C THR A 339 -8.48 -17.27 -10.85
N GLY A 340 -9.64 -16.62 -10.95
CA GLY A 340 -10.24 -15.88 -9.84
C GLY A 340 -10.59 -16.76 -8.62
N MET A 341 -10.54 -18.08 -8.72
CA MET A 341 -10.70 -18.95 -7.56
C MET A 341 -9.61 -18.68 -6.50
N THR A 342 -8.37 -18.40 -6.92
CA THR A 342 -7.30 -17.94 -6.03
C THR A 342 -7.75 -16.70 -5.24
N SER A 343 -8.31 -15.69 -5.92
CA SER A 343 -8.83 -14.46 -5.28
C SER A 343 -9.99 -14.75 -4.31
N LEU A 344 -10.89 -15.66 -4.68
CA LEU A 344 -11.98 -16.08 -3.81
C LEU A 344 -11.46 -16.67 -2.49
N VAL A 345 -10.46 -17.55 -2.56
CA VAL A 345 -9.83 -18.14 -1.36
C VAL A 345 -9.21 -17.07 -0.47
N ILE A 346 -8.51 -16.10 -1.06
CA ILE A 346 -7.92 -14.97 -0.32
C ILE A 346 -9.00 -14.21 0.45
N GLY A 347 -10.08 -13.81 -0.23
CA GLY A 347 -11.18 -13.06 0.40
C GLY A 347 -11.84 -13.84 1.55
N VAL A 348 -12.06 -15.14 1.39
CA VAL A 348 -12.59 -16.00 2.46
C VAL A 348 -11.65 -16.07 3.65
N LEU A 349 -10.34 -16.24 3.42
CA LEU A 349 -9.36 -16.29 4.50
C LEU A 349 -9.27 -14.97 5.27
N PHE A 350 -9.36 -13.83 4.58
CA PHE A 350 -9.44 -12.53 5.26
C PHE A 350 -10.69 -12.44 6.15
N LEU A 351 -11.87 -12.84 5.67
CA LEU A 351 -13.08 -12.83 6.51
C LEU A 351 -12.95 -13.69 7.77
N LEU A 352 -12.24 -14.81 7.70
CA LEU A 352 -11.97 -15.63 8.88
C LEU A 352 -11.07 -14.92 9.91
N CYS A 353 -10.36 -13.86 9.50
CA CYS A 353 -9.51 -13.07 10.38
C CYS A 353 -10.25 -11.94 11.12
N LEU A 354 -11.55 -11.73 10.90
CA LEU A 354 -12.31 -10.65 11.55
C LEU A 354 -12.25 -10.67 13.09
N GLY A 355 -12.08 -11.84 13.68
CA GLY A 355 -11.97 -11.99 15.14
C GLY A 355 -10.61 -11.66 15.73
N PHE A 356 -9.57 -11.38 14.94
CA PHE A 356 -8.19 -11.17 15.42
C PHE A 356 -7.86 -9.73 15.83
N ALA A 357 -8.85 -8.86 16.03
CA ALA A 357 -8.63 -7.48 16.45
C ALA A 357 -7.81 -7.34 17.76
N PRO A 358 -8.04 -8.16 18.84
CA PRO A 358 -7.21 -8.08 20.04
C PRO A 358 -5.74 -8.45 19.78
N LEU A 359 -5.50 -9.40 18.88
CA LEU A 359 -4.15 -9.74 18.46
C LEU A 359 -3.48 -8.57 17.75
N ALA A 360 -4.19 -7.89 16.86
CA ALA A 360 -3.68 -6.72 16.14
C ALA A 360 -3.29 -5.57 17.09
N THR A 361 -4.11 -5.29 18.11
CA THR A 361 -3.78 -4.27 19.13
C THR A 361 -2.73 -4.70 20.15
N SER A 362 -2.28 -5.94 20.10
CA SER A 362 -1.22 -6.46 20.98
C SER A 362 0.18 -6.35 20.35
N LEU A 363 0.26 -6.06 19.03
CA LEU A 363 1.53 -6.00 18.33
C LEU A 363 2.34 -4.78 18.77
N PRO A 364 3.64 -4.94 19.12
CA PRO A 364 4.50 -3.79 19.39
C PRO A 364 4.73 -2.97 18.11
N LYS A 365 4.60 -1.66 18.21
CA LYS A 365 4.77 -0.74 17.08
C LYS A 365 6.13 -0.86 16.39
N GLU A 366 7.19 -1.17 17.15
CA GLU A 366 8.55 -1.36 16.63
C GLU A 366 8.63 -2.54 15.66
N ILE A 367 7.82 -3.57 15.89
CA ILE A 367 7.75 -4.76 15.02
C ILE A 367 6.90 -4.45 13.77
N ASP A 368 5.83 -3.68 13.91
CA ASP A 368 5.04 -3.20 12.76
C ASP A 368 5.87 -2.25 11.89
N GLY A 369 6.69 -1.37 12.51
CA GLY A 369 7.66 -0.54 11.81
C GLY A 369 8.68 -1.35 11.01
N ALA A 370 9.17 -2.46 11.56
CA ALA A 370 10.07 -3.37 10.86
C ALA A 370 9.42 -3.99 9.60
N ALA A 371 8.15 -4.39 9.69
CA ALA A 371 7.42 -4.88 8.54
C ALA A 371 7.24 -3.78 7.47
N LEU A 372 7.01 -2.53 7.89
CA LEU A 372 6.91 -1.40 6.98
C LEU A 372 8.24 -1.12 6.24
N VAL A 373 9.37 -1.16 6.95
CA VAL A 373 10.71 -1.05 6.33
C VAL A 373 10.96 -2.22 5.36
N TYR A 374 10.55 -3.43 5.71
CA TYR A 374 10.65 -4.56 4.78
C TYR A 374 9.85 -4.33 3.49
N VAL A 375 8.61 -3.85 3.60
CA VAL A 375 7.80 -3.49 2.42
C VAL A 375 8.48 -2.41 1.59
N ALA A 376 9.08 -1.40 2.23
CA ALA A 376 9.86 -0.36 1.54
C ALA A 376 10.98 -0.93 0.67
N VAL A 377 11.69 -1.97 1.16
CA VAL A 377 12.74 -2.67 0.38
C VAL A 377 12.17 -3.28 -0.91
N LEU A 378 10.94 -3.81 -0.87
CA LEU A 378 10.29 -4.37 -2.06
C LEU A 378 9.98 -3.29 -3.11
N PHE A 379 9.54 -2.10 -2.67
CA PHE A 379 9.27 -0.97 -3.57
C PHE A 379 10.55 -0.42 -4.22
N VAL A 380 11.63 -0.30 -3.46
CA VAL A 380 12.91 0.22 -3.97
C VAL A 380 13.60 -0.75 -4.93
N ARG A 381 13.29 -2.03 -4.88
CA ARG A 381 13.94 -3.06 -5.70
C ARG A 381 13.95 -2.75 -7.22
N ASN A 382 12.94 -2.08 -7.72
CA ASN A 382 12.80 -1.78 -9.14
C ASN A 382 13.68 -0.63 -9.65
N ILE A 383 14.46 0.02 -8.77
CA ILE A 383 15.37 1.12 -9.12
C ILE A 383 16.41 0.70 -10.19
N THR A 384 16.75 -0.58 -10.25
CA THR A 384 17.69 -1.13 -11.23
C THR A 384 17.21 -1.03 -12.69
N ASP A 385 15.89 -0.86 -12.88
CA ASP A 385 15.27 -0.78 -14.19
C ASP A 385 15.12 0.67 -14.71
N ILE A 386 15.61 1.65 -13.96
CA ILE A 386 15.69 3.06 -14.38
C ILE A 386 16.76 3.20 -15.46
N GLU A 387 16.51 4.03 -16.45
CA GLU A 387 17.46 4.35 -17.51
C GLU A 387 18.53 5.34 -17.01
N TRP A 388 19.56 4.82 -16.33
CA TRP A 388 20.59 5.63 -15.67
C TRP A 388 21.53 6.33 -16.65
N ASP A 389 21.68 5.81 -17.86
CA ASP A 389 22.55 6.39 -18.90
C ASP A 389 21.96 7.68 -19.50
N ASP A 390 20.63 7.87 -19.42
CA ASP A 390 19.97 9.12 -19.81
C ASP A 390 19.63 9.95 -18.56
N ILE A 391 20.39 11.04 -18.34
CA ILE A 391 20.19 11.95 -17.22
C ILE A 391 18.83 12.65 -17.27
N ALA A 392 18.26 12.85 -18.46
CA ALA A 392 16.95 13.48 -18.62
C ALA A 392 15.80 12.58 -18.18
N GLU A 393 16.02 11.26 -18.16
CA GLU A 393 15.07 10.27 -17.65
C GLU A 393 15.35 9.93 -16.18
N SER A 394 16.61 9.82 -15.77
CA SER A 394 17.00 9.41 -14.42
C SER A 394 16.87 10.54 -13.37
N ALA A 395 17.22 11.77 -13.71
CA ALA A 395 17.19 12.88 -12.74
C ALA A 395 15.78 13.16 -12.18
N PRO A 396 14.68 13.22 -12.95
CA PRO A 396 13.33 13.36 -12.40
C PRO A 396 12.93 12.18 -11.50
N ALA A 397 13.34 10.96 -11.83
CA ALA A 397 13.11 9.79 -10.99
C ALA A 397 13.82 9.93 -9.62
N VAL A 398 15.07 10.40 -9.61
CA VAL A 398 15.85 10.66 -8.39
C VAL A 398 15.21 11.80 -7.57
N ILE A 399 14.73 12.86 -8.23
CA ILE A 399 14.00 13.94 -7.56
C ILE A 399 12.77 13.40 -6.82
N ALA A 400 11.96 12.54 -7.46
CA ALA A 400 10.84 11.89 -6.78
C ALA A 400 11.30 11.10 -5.55
N MET A 401 12.32 10.24 -5.71
CA MET A 401 12.83 9.37 -4.66
C MET A 401 13.35 10.14 -3.43
N ILE A 402 14.01 11.26 -3.63
CA ILE A 402 14.59 12.06 -2.53
C ILE A 402 13.53 12.95 -1.89
N THR A 403 12.68 13.57 -2.70
CA THR A 403 11.73 14.57 -2.21
C THR A 403 10.63 13.99 -1.36
N MET A 404 10.11 12.79 -1.70
CA MET A 404 9.03 12.15 -0.96
C MET A 404 9.36 11.97 0.53
N PRO A 405 10.46 11.30 0.92
CA PRO A 405 10.80 11.13 2.32
C PRO A 405 11.19 12.44 3.00
N LEU A 406 11.91 13.35 2.32
CA LEU A 406 12.39 14.58 2.92
C LEU A 406 11.31 15.64 3.13
N THR A 407 10.22 15.61 2.35
CA THR A 407 9.09 16.53 2.52
C THR A 407 7.91 15.88 3.25
N TYR A 408 8.04 14.63 3.66
CA TYR A 408 6.94 13.82 4.24
C TYR A 408 5.69 13.85 3.35
N SER A 409 5.87 13.92 2.03
CA SER A 409 4.76 14.07 1.07
C SER A 409 5.03 13.37 -0.25
N ILE A 410 4.23 12.36 -0.55
CA ILE A 410 4.26 11.68 -1.86
C ILE A 410 3.84 12.65 -2.97
N SER A 411 2.82 13.49 -2.72
CA SER A 411 2.34 14.45 -3.73
C SER A 411 3.40 15.48 -4.12
N ASN A 412 4.17 16.00 -3.14
CA ASN A 412 5.27 16.93 -3.42
C ASN A 412 6.35 16.27 -4.29
N GLY A 413 6.70 15.01 -3.99
CA GLY A 413 7.66 14.25 -4.78
C GLY A 413 7.21 14.02 -6.21
N ILE A 414 5.95 13.62 -6.40
CA ILE A 414 5.35 13.46 -7.74
C ILE A 414 5.36 14.80 -8.48
N ALA A 415 4.86 15.86 -7.84
CA ALA A 415 4.75 17.18 -8.46
C ALA A 415 6.11 17.72 -8.91
N LEU A 416 7.12 17.69 -8.03
CA LEU A 416 8.46 18.16 -8.36
C LEU A 416 9.14 17.33 -9.45
N ALA A 417 8.92 16.02 -9.46
CA ALA A 417 9.45 15.14 -10.49
C ALA A 417 8.86 15.44 -11.89
N PHE A 418 7.54 15.66 -11.98
CA PHE A 418 6.91 16.03 -13.25
C PHE A 418 7.30 17.42 -13.72
N ILE A 419 7.41 18.39 -12.83
CA ILE A 419 7.91 19.75 -13.14
C ILE A 419 9.35 19.67 -13.66
N ALA A 420 10.21 18.95 -12.95
CA ALA A 420 11.61 18.78 -13.36
C ALA A 420 11.70 18.09 -14.73
N TYR A 421 10.95 17.01 -14.95
CA TYR A 421 10.91 16.32 -16.24
C TYR A 421 10.50 17.27 -17.37
N ALA A 422 9.40 18.01 -17.19
CA ALA A 422 8.92 18.94 -18.19
C ALA A 422 9.95 20.04 -18.50
N LEU A 423 10.58 20.63 -17.46
CA LEU A 423 11.61 21.66 -17.63
C LEU A 423 12.85 21.12 -18.34
N ILE A 424 13.32 19.92 -17.97
CA ILE A 424 14.46 19.27 -18.62
C ILE A 424 14.16 19.08 -20.12
N LYS A 425 12.99 18.54 -20.49
CA LYS A 425 12.61 18.32 -21.89
C LYS A 425 12.43 19.61 -22.69
N ILE A 426 12.02 20.72 -22.05
CA ILE A 426 12.00 22.04 -22.73
C ILE A 426 13.42 22.52 -23.01
N LEU A 427 14.27 22.52 -21.97
CA LEU A 427 15.61 23.08 -22.06
C LEU A 427 16.57 22.24 -22.93
N SER A 428 16.34 20.92 -23.01
CA SER A 428 17.09 20.03 -23.89
C SER A 428 16.60 20.03 -25.36
N GLY A 429 15.50 20.73 -25.67
CA GLY A 429 14.93 20.77 -27.02
C GLY A 429 14.07 19.54 -27.39
N ASP A 430 13.76 18.66 -26.44
CA ASP A 430 12.97 17.43 -26.63
C ASP A 430 11.49 17.60 -26.29
N ALA A 431 11.02 18.84 -26.11
CA ALA A 431 9.62 19.13 -25.77
C ALA A 431 8.59 18.48 -26.72
N ALA A 432 8.88 18.49 -28.03
CA ALA A 432 8.01 17.89 -29.04
C ALA A 432 7.88 16.37 -28.95
N LYS A 433 8.83 15.68 -28.30
CA LYS A 433 8.82 14.23 -28.09
C LYS A 433 8.05 13.84 -26.81
N THR A 434 7.68 14.82 -26.00
CA THR A 434 7.05 14.61 -24.71
C THR A 434 5.53 14.50 -24.86
N SER A 435 4.93 13.51 -24.21
CA SER A 435 3.48 13.24 -24.28
C SER A 435 2.67 14.41 -23.71
N PRO A 436 1.50 14.74 -24.30
CA PRO A 436 0.59 15.76 -23.77
C PRO A 436 0.15 15.50 -22.31
N ALA A 437 0.08 14.25 -21.88
CA ALA A 437 -0.26 13.90 -20.50
C ALA A 437 0.78 14.44 -19.50
N ILE A 438 2.07 14.39 -19.83
CA ILE A 438 3.14 14.91 -18.97
C ILE A 438 2.98 16.43 -18.79
N TRP A 439 2.68 17.15 -19.87
CA TRP A 439 2.45 18.59 -19.81
C TRP A 439 1.25 18.93 -18.92
N LEU A 440 0.15 18.18 -19.06
CA LEU A 440 -1.03 18.36 -18.22
C LEU A 440 -0.68 18.15 -16.75
N VAL A 441 0.01 17.05 -16.41
CA VAL A 441 0.39 16.76 -15.03
C VAL A 441 1.38 17.78 -14.49
N ALA A 442 2.36 18.22 -15.27
CA ALA A 442 3.31 19.25 -14.86
C ALA A 442 2.62 20.59 -14.57
N VAL A 443 1.65 21.02 -15.41
CA VAL A 443 0.85 22.24 -15.17
C VAL A 443 0.01 22.10 -13.91
N LEU A 444 -0.68 20.97 -13.72
CA LEU A 444 -1.45 20.71 -12.49
C LEU A 444 -0.55 20.70 -11.25
N SER A 445 0.69 20.17 -11.38
CA SER A 445 1.69 20.18 -10.31
C SER A 445 2.14 21.59 -9.95
N VAL A 446 2.34 22.49 -10.93
CA VAL A 446 2.66 23.91 -10.66
C VAL A 446 1.49 24.60 -9.96
N LEU A 447 0.26 24.35 -10.43
CA LEU A 447 -0.93 24.92 -9.81
C LEU A 447 -1.12 24.44 -8.37
N SER A 448 -0.75 23.19 -8.05
CA SER A 448 -0.87 22.66 -6.69
C SER A 448 0.04 23.36 -5.67
N PHE A 449 1.15 23.98 -6.12
CA PHE A 449 2.01 24.80 -5.24
C PHE A 449 1.56 26.26 -5.17
N SER A 450 0.58 26.68 -5.97
CA SER A 450 0.08 28.05 -5.99
C SER A 450 -1.18 28.25 -5.12
N VAL A 451 -1.73 27.14 -4.61
CA VAL A 451 -2.91 27.08 -3.75
C VAL A 451 -2.51 26.66 -2.35
#